data_fdd5c5ea82099fd40743e1e11947ada6
#
_entry.id   fdd5c5ea82099fd40743e1e11947ada6
#
_cell.length_a   1.000
_cell.length_b   1.000
_cell.length_c   1.000
_cell.angle_alpha   90.00
_cell.angle_beta   90.00
_cell.angle_gamma   90.00
#
_symmetry.space_group_name_H-M   'P 1'
#
loop_
_entity.id
_entity.type
_entity.pdbx_description
1 polymer ?
#
loop_
_entity_poly.entity_id
_entity_poly.type
_entity_poly.pdbx_seq_one_letter_code
_entity_poly.pdbx_strand_id
1 'polypeptide(L)'
;LPNGKSRIVVTELPYLVNKARLIEKIAELVRDKKIDGITDLNDHSSREGMRICIDLRKDANANVILNLLYKHTQLQDTFGVIMLSLVPNHGSMEPKVLNLKEMLEYYLEHQENVVRRRTQYDLNKAQERAHILEGLLKALDNIDEVIRIIRGSRNVQIAKQELIDRFELTDVQAQAIVDMRLRALTGLEREKLEAEYAELMEKIRKFQAILADRKLLLRVIREEILAIAEKYGDDRKTSIGYDVYDISTEDLIPRENTVIAMTTVAAEESRVCRRLRMTISKSF
;
A
#
# COMPACT_ATOMS: atom_id res chain seq x y z
N LEU A 1 7.03 16.92 34.83
CA LEU A 1 8.36 17.46 35.09
C LEU A 1 8.62 17.52 36.63
N PRO A 2 9.90 17.50 37.05
CA PRO A 2 10.24 17.83 38.43
C PRO A 2 9.62 19.19 38.79
N ASN A 3 9.18 19.37 40.00
CA ASN A 3 8.47 20.58 40.51
C ASN A 3 6.98 20.72 40.11
N GLY A 4 6.32 19.68 39.66
CA GLY A 4 4.89 19.68 39.36
C GLY A 4 4.49 20.50 38.13
N LYS A 5 5.43 20.83 37.25
CA LYS A 5 5.15 21.43 35.93
C LYS A 5 4.75 20.34 34.93
N SER A 6 3.85 20.68 34.01
CA SER A 6 3.45 19.82 32.91
C SER A 6 4.24 20.17 31.64
N ARG A 7 4.41 19.19 30.75
CA ARG A 7 5.02 19.37 29.45
C ARG A 7 4.15 18.66 28.39
N ILE A 8 3.84 19.36 27.31
CA ILE A 8 3.24 18.77 26.12
C ILE A 8 4.39 18.38 25.19
N VAL A 9 4.40 17.11 24.73
CA VAL A 9 5.40 16.60 23.80
C VAL A 9 4.69 16.23 22.50
N VAL A 10 5.13 16.82 21.40
CA VAL A 10 4.63 16.51 20.05
C VAL A 10 5.66 15.65 19.34
N THR A 11 5.27 14.42 19.01
CA THR A 11 6.12 13.43 18.33
C THR A 11 5.76 13.25 16.86
N GLU A 12 4.55 13.66 16.46
CA GLU A 12 4.06 13.57 15.08
C GLU A 12 3.32 14.87 14.73
N LEU A 13 3.31 15.22 13.44
CA LEU A 13 2.57 16.35 12.89
C LEU A 13 1.63 15.86 11.79
N PRO A 14 0.52 16.59 11.56
CA PRO A 14 -0.32 16.33 10.39
C PRO A 14 0.46 16.47 9.07
N TYR A 15 -0.01 15.80 8.03
CA TYR A 15 0.58 15.89 6.70
C TYR A 15 0.59 17.35 6.21
N LEU A 16 1.63 17.71 5.45
CA LEU A 16 1.86 19.04 4.88
C LEU A 16 2.15 20.17 5.90
N VAL A 17 2.21 19.89 7.19
CA VAL A 17 2.55 20.89 8.22
C VAL A 17 4.06 21.04 8.35
N ASN A 18 4.53 22.28 8.17
CA ASN A 18 5.94 22.60 8.35
C ASN A 18 6.24 22.86 9.83
N LYS A 19 7.16 22.06 10.41
CA LYS A 19 7.55 22.11 11.81
C LYS A 19 8.02 23.51 12.26
N ALA A 20 8.89 24.14 11.50
CA ALA A 20 9.45 25.44 11.88
C ALA A 20 8.35 26.52 11.91
N ARG A 21 7.50 26.59 10.89
CA ARG A 21 6.36 27.52 10.87
C ARG A 21 5.36 27.28 11.99
N LEU A 22 5.15 26.01 12.37
CA LEU A 22 4.27 25.68 13.49
C LEU A 22 4.85 26.21 14.80
N ILE A 23 6.15 26.03 15.07
CA ILE A 23 6.85 26.52 16.24
C ILE A 23 6.80 28.05 16.30
N GLU A 24 7.10 28.73 15.19
CA GLU A 24 6.96 30.19 15.07
C GLU A 24 5.55 30.65 15.39
N LYS A 25 4.54 29.97 14.86
CA LYS A 25 3.12 30.29 15.11
C LYS A 25 2.73 30.15 16.57
N ILE A 26 3.20 29.08 17.22
CA ILE A 26 2.97 28.91 18.68
C ILE A 26 3.63 30.06 19.46
N ALA A 27 4.87 30.42 19.13
CA ALA A 27 5.59 31.51 19.76
C ALA A 27 4.86 32.88 19.58
N GLU A 28 4.30 33.13 18.38
CA GLU A 28 3.48 34.31 18.13
C GLU A 28 2.23 34.34 19.03
N LEU A 29 1.51 33.22 19.13
CA LEU A 29 0.29 33.13 19.95
C LEU A 29 0.57 33.36 21.44
N VAL A 30 1.73 32.94 21.93
CA VAL A 30 2.19 33.22 23.29
C VAL A 30 2.54 34.70 23.49
N ARG A 31 3.28 35.28 22.54
CA ARG A 31 3.64 36.70 22.55
C ARG A 31 2.42 37.60 22.49
N ASP A 32 1.44 37.25 21.64
CA ASP A 32 0.17 37.97 21.51
C ASP A 32 -0.80 37.74 22.66
N LYS A 33 -0.41 36.94 23.68
CA LYS A 33 -1.24 36.57 24.84
C LYS A 33 -2.56 35.86 24.46
N LYS A 34 -2.63 35.24 23.29
CA LYS A 34 -3.79 34.43 22.92
C LYS A 34 -3.78 33.05 23.58
N ILE A 35 -2.59 32.57 23.90
CA ILE A 35 -2.38 31.36 24.74
C ILE A 35 -1.48 31.76 25.89
N ASP A 36 -2.02 31.68 27.09
CA ASP A 36 -1.25 31.90 28.34
C ASP A 36 -0.89 30.56 28.99
N GLY A 37 0.16 30.55 29.80
CA GLY A 37 0.59 29.38 30.57
C GLY A 37 1.72 28.56 29.90
N ILE A 38 2.22 28.91 28.72
CA ILE A 38 3.43 28.34 28.14
C ILE A 38 4.64 29.12 28.64
N THR A 39 5.65 28.42 29.18
CA THR A 39 6.89 29.01 29.70
C THR A 39 8.07 28.83 28.74
N ASP A 40 8.11 27.76 28.00
CA ASP A 40 9.21 27.48 27.07
C ASP A 40 8.74 26.62 25.91
N LEU A 41 9.43 26.76 24.76
CA LEU A 41 9.10 26.06 23.52
C LEU A 41 10.41 25.66 22.82
N ASN A 42 10.72 24.39 22.84
CA ASN A 42 11.99 23.86 22.33
C ASN A 42 11.76 22.74 21.31
N ASP A 43 12.60 22.73 20.26
CA ASP A 43 12.69 21.64 19.29
C ASP A 43 13.85 20.73 19.68
N HIS A 44 13.54 19.55 20.19
CA HIS A 44 14.50 18.50 20.53
C HIS A 44 14.50 17.35 19.50
N SER A 45 14.05 17.61 18.27
CA SER A 45 14.06 16.59 17.22
C SER A 45 15.48 16.13 16.92
N SER A 46 15.68 14.82 16.78
CA SER A 46 16.96 14.16 16.55
C SER A 46 16.83 13.05 15.51
N ARG A 47 17.87 12.22 15.37
CA ARG A 47 17.82 11.00 14.53
C ARG A 47 16.80 9.97 15.05
N GLU A 48 16.45 10.03 16.32
CA GLU A 48 15.46 9.15 16.94
C GLU A 48 14.00 9.54 16.58
N GLY A 49 13.81 10.75 16.04
CA GLY A 49 12.51 11.22 15.59
C GLY A 49 12.21 12.67 15.95
N MET A 50 10.98 13.08 15.62
CA MET A 50 10.47 14.40 15.92
C MET A 50 10.13 14.53 17.40
N ARG A 51 10.53 15.65 18.03
CA ARG A 51 10.24 15.94 19.43
C ARG A 51 10.18 17.44 19.69
N ILE A 52 8.99 18.02 19.66
CA ILE A 52 8.74 19.40 20.08
C ILE A 52 8.26 19.36 21.52
N CYS A 53 8.92 20.11 22.38
CA CYS A 53 8.60 20.20 23.82
C CYS A 53 8.03 21.57 24.14
N ILE A 54 6.82 21.60 24.72
CA ILE A 54 6.13 22.81 25.16
C ILE A 54 6.00 22.73 26.68
N ASP A 55 6.77 23.54 27.39
CA ASP A 55 6.76 23.56 28.84
C ASP A 55 5.69 24.51 29.38
N LEU A 56 4.92 24.03 30.33
CA LEU A 56 3.79 24.76 30.89
C LEU A 56 4.12 25.32 32.28
N ARG A 57 3.45 26.40 32.61
CA ARG A 57 3.44 26.97 33.96
C ARG A 57 2.77 26.00 34.92
N LYS A 58 3.15 26.02 36.21
CA LYS A 58 2.67 25.07 37.21
C LYS A 58 1.15 25.17 37.48
N ASP A 59 0.59 26.35 37.33
CA ASP A 59 -0.83 26.66 37.50
C ASP A 59 -1.66 26.48 36.23
N ALA A 60 -1.03 26.14 35.12
CA ALA A 60 -1.69 26.01 33.83
C ALA A 60 -2.29 24.60 33.65
N ASN A 61 -3.52 24.56 33.10
CA ASN A 61 -4.17 23.31 32.75
C ASN A 61 -3.69 22.85 31.34
N ALA A 62 -2.98 21.72 31.32
CA ALA A 62 -2.40 21.19 30.07
C ALA A 62 -3.45 20.87 28.99
N ASN A 63 -4.63 20.38 29.37
CA ASN A 63 -5.68 20.02 28.41
C ASN A 63 -6.29 21.28 27.78
N VAL A 64 -6.48 22.35 28.52
CA VAL A 64 -6.98 23.62 27.98
C VAL A 64 -5.99 24.22 26.99
N ILE A 65 -4.70 24.21 27.33
CA ILE A 65 -3.65 24.71 26.42
C ILE A 65 -3.58 23.85 25.17
N LEU A 66 -3.69 22.52 25.31
CA LEU A 66 -3.70 21.60 24.18
C LEU A 66 -4.88 21.89 23.22
N ASN A 67 -6.07 22.09 23.77
CA ASN A 67 -7.26 22.46 22.98
C ASN A 67 -7.11 23.82 22.29
N LEU A 68 -6.51 24.80 22.98
CA LEU A 68 -6.19 26.09 22.37
C LEU A 68 -5.15 25.96 21.23
N LEU A 69 -4.16 25.10 21.40
CA LEU A 69 -3.18 24.80 20.35
C LEU A 69 -3.86 24.13 19.14
N TYR A 70 -4.76 23.18 19.34
CA TYR A 70 -5.53 22.57 18.26
C TYR A 70 -6.40 23.60 17.52
N LYS A 71 -7.03 24.52 18.26
CA LYS A 71 -7.91 25.54 17.66
C LYS A 71 -7.17 26.62 16.89
N HIS A 72 -5.97 27.02 17.31
CA HIS A 72 -5.27 28.18 16.77
C HIS A 72 -4.03 27.84 15.94
N THR A 73 -3.65 26.56 15.86
CA THR A 73 -2.47 26.10 15.10
C THR A 73 -2.79 24.89 14.24
N GLN A 74 -1.87 24.54 13.35
CA GLN A 74 -1.95 23.34 12.50
C GLN A 74 -1.54 22.05 13.23
N LEU A 75 -1.57 22.01 14.56
CA LEU A 75 -1.43 20.74 15.32
C LEU A 75 -2.62 19.80 15.07
N GLN A 76 -3.77 20.35 14.73
CA GLN A 76 -4.92 19.64 14.18
C GLN A 76 -5.33 20.34 12.90
N ASP A 77 -5.44 19.60 11.81
CA ASP A 77 -5.83 20.16 10.50
C ASP A 77 -6.66 19.14 9.74
N THR A 78 -7.45 19.64 8.79
CA THR A 78 -8.24 18.81 7.88
C THR A 78 -7.46 18.54 6.61
N PHE A 79 -7.40 17.29 6.20
CA PHE A 79 -6.77 16.90 4.95
C PHE A 79 -7.81 16.60 3.88
N GLY A 80 -7.87 17.46 2.85
CA GLY A 80 -8.75 17.27 1.70
C GLY A 80 -8.17 16.21 0.76
N VAL A 81 -8.82 15.06 0.64
CA VAL A 81 -8.40 13.99 -0.27
C VAL A 81 -9.04 14.18 -1.63
N ILE A 82 -8.24 14.52 -2.65
CA ILE A 82 -8.66 14.62 -4.05
C ILE A 82 -7.98 13.49 -4.84
N MET A 83 -8.74 12.45 -5.15
CA MET A 83 -8.24 11.28 -5.86
C MET A 83 -8.37 11.46 -7.38
N LEU A 84 -7.59 12.40 -7.94
CA LEU A 84 -7.49 12.59 -9.39
C LEU A 84 -6.56 11.50 -9.96
N SER A 85 -7.07 10.70 -10.88
CA SER A 85 -6.35 9.61 -11.51
C SER A 85 -6.55 9.61 -13.02
N LEU A 86 -5.57 9.07 -13.74
CA LEU A 86 -5.70 8.77 -15.16
C LEU A 86 -6.33 7.38 -15.30
N VAL A 87 -7.50 7.32 -15.90
CA VAL A 87 -8.22 6.07 -16.13
C VAL A 87 -8.26 5.72 -17.62
N PRO A 88 -8.22 4.43 -17.99
CA PRO A 88 -8.33 4.03 -19.37
C PRO A 88 -9.75 4.30 -19.90
N ASN A 89 -9.83 4.98 -21.04
CA ASN A 89 -11.07 5.23 -21.75
C ASN A 89 -10.86 5.01 -23.25
N HIS A 90 -11.45 3.93 -23.81
CA HIS A 90 -11.41 3.59 -25.23
C HIS A 90 -10.03 3.69 -25.91
N GLY A 91 -8.96 3.24 -25.22
CA GLY A 91 -7.59 3.24 -25.74
C GLY A 91 -6.79 4.52 -25.47
N SER A 92 -7.38 5.53 -24.85
CA SER A 92 -6.73 6.72 -24.33
C SER A 92 -6.77 6.75 -22.80
N MET A 93 -5.99 7.65 -22.19
CA MET A 93 -6.03 7.91 -20.75
C MET A 93 -6.77 9.22 -20.50
N GLU A 94 -7.75 9.19 -19.59
CA GLU A 94 -8.58 10.34 -19.25
C GLU A 94 -8.41 10.70 -17.75
N PRO A 95 -8.19 11.98 -17.40
CA PRO A 95 -8.16 12.41 -16.02
C PRO A 95 -9.58 12.40 -15.42
N LYS A 96 -9.76 11.68 -14.31
CA LYS A 96 -11.04 11.59 -13.60
C LYS A 96 -10.82 11.65 -12.10
N VAL A 97 -11.69 12.38 -11.40
CA VAL A 97 -11.75 12.35 -9.93
C VAL A 97 -12.57 11.13 -9.53
N LEU A 98 -11.95 10.24 -8.76
CA LEU A 98 -12.53 8.96 -8.37
C LEU A 98 -12.87 8.96 -6.88
N ASN A 99 -13.86 8.18 -6.49
CA ASN A 99 -14.04 7.78 -5.11
C ASN A 99 -13.17 6.55 -4.77
N LEU A 100 -13.05 6.21 -3.49
CA LEU A 100 -12.19 5.10 -3.05
C LEU A 100 -12.59 3.75 -3.69
N LYS A 101 -13.89 3.49 -3.83
CA LYS A 101 -14.38 2.24 -4.43
C LYS A 101 -13.98 2.15 -5.91
N GLU A 102 -14.19 3.21 -6.67
CA GLU A 102 -13.79 3.27 -8.08
C GLU A 102 -12.27 3.08 -8.26
N MET A 103 -11.45 3.68 -7.38
CA MET A 103 -10.00 3.46 -7.43
C MET A 103 -9.62 1.99 -7.23
N LEU A 104 -10.26 1.31 -6.27
CA LEU A 104 -10.02 -0.12 -6.03
C LEU A 104 -10.50 -0.98 -7.21
N GLU A 105 -11.63 -0.62 -7.84
CA GLU A 105 -12.15 -1.30 -9.03
C GLU A 105 -11.17 -1.19 -10.22
N TYR A 106 -10.69 0.01 -10.54
CA TYR A 106 -9.68 0.21 -11.59
C TYR A 106 -8.35 -0.48 -11.26
N TYR A 107 -7.93 -0.46 -10.00
CA TYR A 107 -6.74 -1.18 -9.57
C TYR A 107 -6.89 -2.70 -9.77
N LEU A 108 -8.03 -3.26 -9.39
CA LEU A 108 -8.31 -4.68 -9.58
C LEU A 108 -8.35 -5.06 -11.06
N GLU A 109 -9.00 -4.26 -11.91
CA GLU A 109 -9.00 -4.45 -13.36
C GLU A 109 -7.59 -4.43 -13.93
N HIS A 110 -6.75 -3.49 -13.49
CA HIS A 110 -5.35 -3.44 -13.87
C HIS A 110 -4.61 -4.72 -13.46
N GLN A 111 -4.79 -5.20 -12.24
CA GLN A 111 -4.18 -6.46 -11.76
C GLN A 111 -4.64 -7.67 -12.56
N GLU A 112 -5.94 -7.77 -12.89
CA GLU A 112 -6.46 -8.82 -13.76
C GLU A 112 -5.76 -8.81 -15.13
N ASN A 113 -5.60 -7.65 -15.73
CA ASN A 113 -4.92 -7.49 -17.01
C ASN A 113 -3.44 -7.87 -16.96
N VAL A 114 -2.73 -7.44 -15.90
CA VAL A 114 -1.31 -7.77 -15.70
C VAL A 114 -1.11 -9.28 -15.51
N VAL A 115 -1.87 -9.89 -14.60
CA VAL A 115 -1.75 -11.34 -14.32
C VAL A 115 -2.14 -12.16 -15.53
N ARG A 116 -3.19 -11.78 -16.28
CA ARG A 116 -3.58 -12.44 -17.53
C ARG A 116 -2.46 -12.41 -18.56
N ARG A 117 -1.88 -11.25 -18.80
CA ARG A 117 -0.77 -11.09 -19.76
C ARG A 117 0.48 -11.86 -19.35
N ARG A 118 0.83 -11.83 -18.07
CA ARG A 118 1.94 -12.61 -17.50
C ARG A 118 1.69 -14.10 -17.68
N THR A 119 0.53 -14.60 -17.30
CA THR A 119 0.17 -16.02 -17.40
C THR A 119 0.14 -16.47 -18.87
N GLN A 120 -0.33 -15.63 -19.81
CA GLN A 120 -0.30 -15.93 -21.22
C GLN A 120 1.13 -16.02 -21.77
N TYR A 121 2.00 -15.12 -21.34
CA TYR A 121 3.42 -15.16 -21.71
C TYR A 121 4.10 -16.44 -21.20
N ASP A 122 3.87 -16.78 -19.94
CA ASP A 122 4.43 -17.98 -19.30
C ASP A 122 3.88 -19.26 -19.94
N LEU A 123 2.60 -19.27 -20.32
CA LEU A 123 1.98 -20.36 -21.08
C LEU A 123 2.65 -20.54 -22.44
N ASN A 124 2.83 -19.48 -23.20
CA ASN A 124 3.47 -19.55 -24.51
C ASN A 124 4.90 -20.08 -24.39
N LYS A 125 5.67 -19.59 -23.42
CA LYS A 125 7.05 -20.07 -23.17
C LYS A 125 7.10 -21.54 -22.75
N ALA A 126 6.18 -21.96 -21.90
CA ALA A 126 6.08 -23.36 -21.48
C ALA A 126 5.71 -24.28 -22.69
N GLN A 127 4.77 -23.83 -23.53
CA GLN A 127 4.37 -24.55 -24.73
C GLN A 127 5.52 -24.64 -25.76
N GLU A 128 6.24 -23.54 -26.02
CA GLU A 128 7.41 -23.54 -26.91
C GLU A 128 8.47 -24.56 -26.43
N ARG A 129 8.74 -24.58 -25.12
CA ARG A 129 9.72 -25.52 -24.55
C ARG A 129 9.21 -26.96 -24.59
N ALA A 130 7.95 -27.21 -24.23
CA ALA A 130 7.33 -28.52 -24.27
C ALA A 130 7.32 -29.08 -25.69
N HIS A 131 7.05 -28.25 -26.70
CA HIS A 131 7.09 -28.61 -28.12
C HIS A 131 8.48 -29.11 -28.56
N ILE A 132 9.55 -28.41 -28.12
CA ILE A 132 10.93 -28.85 -28.41
C ILE A 132 11.22 -30.19 -27.70
N LEU A 133 10.84 -30.34 -26.44
CA LEU A 133 11.06 -31.58 -25.68
C LEU A 133 10.32 -32.78 -26.29
N GLU A 134 9.09 -32.57 -26.77
CA GLU A 134 8.33 -33.60 -27.49
C GLU A 134 9.08 -34.10 -28.71
N GLY A 135 9.64 -33.20 -29.50
CA GLY A 135 10.49 -33.58 -30.66
C GLY A 135 11.75 -34.33 -30.24
N LEU A 136 12.43 -33.90 -29.18
CA LEU A 136 13.63 -34.59 -28.66
C LEU A 136 13.31 -35.97 -28.10
N LEU A 137 12.21 -36.15 -27.39
CA LEU A 137 11.78 -37.46 -26.88
C LEU A 137 11.43 -38.41 -28.03
N LYS A 138 10.71 -37.92 -29.06
CA LYS A 138 10.39 -38.67 -30.25
C LYS A 138 11.66 -39.11 -31.01
N ALA A 139 12.68 -38.27 -31.06
CA ALA A 139 13.98 -38.60 -31.65
C ALA A 139 14.74 -39.63 -30.81
N LEU A 140 14.70 -39.56 -29.50
CA LEU A 140 15.34 -40.54 -28.60
C LEU A 140 14.69 -41.92 -28.66
N ASP A 141 13.38 -41.99 -28.90
CA ASP A 141 12.66 -43.25 -29.13
C ASP A 141 13.08 -43.95 -30.40
N ASN A 142 13.57 -43.18 -31.39
CA ASN A 142 13.98 -43.69 -32.71
C ASN A 142 15.45 -43.35 -33.04
N ILE A 143 16.31 -43.41 -32.04
CA ILE A 143 17.67 -42.83 -32.12
C ILE A 143 18.52 -43.43 -33.20
N ASP A 144 18.43 -44.74 -33.46
CA ASP A 144 19.22 -45.42 -34.49
C ASP A 144 18.87 -44.92 -35.93
N GLU A 145 17.60 -44.64 -36.17
CA GLU A 145 17.13 -44.09 -37.43
C GLU A 145 17.54 -42.61 -37.57
N VAL A 146 17.43 -41.82 -36.51
CA VAL A 146 17.88 -40.42 -36.47
C VAL A 146 19.38 -40.33 -36.75
N ILE A 147 20.21 -41.15 -36.12
CA ILE A 147 21.66 -41.20 -36.39
C ILE A 147 21.95 -41.61 -37.85
N ARG A 148 21.20 -42.56 -38.38
CA ARG A 148 21.38 -42.98 -39.80
C ARG A 148 21.11 -41.84 -40.76
N ILE A 149 20.01 -41.11 -40.58
CA ILE A 149 19.63 -39.94 -41.40
C ILE A 149 20.71 -38.85 -41.27
N ILE A 150 21.11 -38.45 -40.07
CA ILE A 150 22.10 -37.39 -39.87
C ILE A 150 23.45 -37.76 -40.50
N ARG A 151 23.90 -39.02 -40.39
CA ARG A 151 25.16 -39.50 -40.97
C ARG A 151 25.10 -39.67 -42.50
N GLY A 152 23.91 -39.97 -43.06
CA GLY A 152 23.69 -40.14 -44.50
C GLY A 152 23.58 -38.81 -45.22
N SER A 153 23.20 -37.76 -44.58
CA SER A 153 22.96 -36.44 -45.16
C SER A 153 24.27 -35.69 -45.43
N ARG A 154 24.35 -34.99 -46.58
CA ARG A 154 25.54 -34.21 -46.98
C ARG A 154 25.68 -32.88 -46.20
N ASN A 155 24.62 -32.32 -45.73
CA ASN A 155 24.62 -31.08 -44.94
C ASN A 155 23.45 -31.05 -43.94
N VAL A 156 23.51 -30.09 -43.00
CA VAL A 156 22.53 -29.92 -41.93
C VAL A 156 21.11 -29.66 -42.47
N GLN A 157 20.97 -28.94 -43.57
CA GLN A 157 19.66 -28.61 -44.12
C GLN A 157 18.95 -29.85 -44.71
N ILE A 158 19.70 -30.72 -45.38
CA ILE A 158 19.17 -31.98 -45.89
C ILE A 158 18.77 -32.88 -44.71
N ALA A 159 19.64 -33.00 -43.70
CA ALA A 159 19.31 -33.78 -42.49
C ALA A 159 18.03 -33.29 -41.82
N LYS A 160 17.86 -31.98 -41.65
CA LYS A 160 16.62 -31.40 -41.10
C LYS A 160 15.40 -31.78 -41.94
N GLN A 161 15.47 -31.61 -43.25
CA GLN A 161 14.35 -31.91 -44.15
C GLN A 161 13.95 -33.39 -44.07
N GLU A 162 14.91 -34.30 -44.11
CA GLU A 162 14.66 -35.72 -43.96
C GLU A 162 14.05 -36.10 -42.61
N LEU A 163 14.49 -35.46 -41.52
CA LEU A 163 13.90 -35.64 -40.18
C LEU A 163 12.46 -35.10 -40.12
N ILE A 164 12.18 -33.96 -40.74
CA ILE A 164 10.84 -33.38 -40.81
C ILE A 164 9.90 -34.33 -41.57
N ASP A 165 10.32 -34.76 -42.75
CA ASP A 165 9.50 -35.61 -43.63
C ASP A 165 9.25 -37.00 -43.02
N ARG A 166 10.28 -37.55 -42.32
CA ARG A 166 10.21 -38.91 -41.75
C ARG A 166 9.42 -38.97 -40.44
N PHE A 167 9.58 -37.98 -39.55
CA PHE A 167 9.00 -38.00 -38.20
C PHE A 167 7.90 -36.98 -38.04
N GLU A 168 7.45 -36.30 -39.08
CA GLU A 168 6.43 -35.24 -39.01
C GLU A 168 6.78 -34.17 -37.95
N LEU A 169 8.04 -33.72 -37.92
CA LEU A 169 8.55 -32.75 -36.99
C LEU A 169 8.41 -31.34 -37.55
N THR A 170 8.38 -30.36 -36.67
CA THR A 170 8.52 -28.95 -37.07
C THR A 170 9.98 -28.59 -37.30
N ASP A 171 10.24 -27.50 -38.03
CA ASP A 171 11.60 -27.01 -38.30
C ASP A 171 12.38 -26.75 -37.00
N VAL A 172 11.70 -26.20 -35.96
CA VAL A 172 12.29 -25.92 -34.64
C VAL A 172 12.69 -27.22 -33.93
N GLN A 173 11.84 -28.25 -33.98
CA GLN A 173 12.14 -29.56 -33.39
C GLN A 173 13.30 -30.24 -34.10
N ALA A 174 13.29 -30.26 -35.45
CA ALA A 174 14.37 -30.83 -36.27
C ALA A 174 15.71 -30.12 -36.01
N GLN A 175 15.71 -28.79 -35.89
CA GLN A 175 16.90 -28.04 -35.51
C GLN A 175 17.42 -28.45 -34.12
N ALA A 176 16.54 -28.56 -33.12
CA ALA A 176 16.93 -28.97 -31.78
C ALA A 176 17.51 -30.40 -31.74
N ILE A 177 17.03 -31.30 -32.60
CA ILE A 177 17.55 -32.66 -32.74
C ILE A 177 18.95 -32.64 -33.35
N VAL A 178 19.17 -31.89 -34.43
CA VAL A 178 20.49 -31.80 -35.06
C VAL A 178 21.53 -31.14 -34.16
N ASP A 179 21.11 -30.16 -33.32
CA ASP A 179 21.98 -29.49 -32.36
C ASP A 179 22.19 -30.31 -31.06
N MET A 180 21.55 -31.47 -30.94
CA MET A 180 21.63 -32.31 -29.73
C MET A 180 23.03 -32.85 -29.52
N ARG A 181 23.55 -32.72 -28.33
CA ARG A 181 24.87 -33.24 -27.93
C ARG A 181 24.80 -34.76 -27.70
N LEU A 182 25.84 -35.49 -28.08
CA LEU A 182 25.95 -36.94 -27.85
C LEU A 182 25.67 -37.37 -26.40
N ARG A 183 26.01 -36.53 -25.44
CA ARG A 183 25.74 -36.75 -24.02
C ARG A 183 24.24 -36.92 -23.74
N ALA A 184 23.37 -36.25 -24.48
CA ALA A 184 21.93 -36.30 -24.31
C ALA A 184 21.31 -37.67 -24.69
N LEU A 185 22.08 -38.54 -25.33
CA LEU A 185 21.67 -39.91 -25.72
C LEU A 185 21.75 -40.90 -24.55
N THR A 186 22.25 -40.50 -23.37
CA THR A 186 22.34 -41.38 -22.21
C THR A 186 20.97 -41.55 -21.56
N GLY A 187 20.70 -42.74 -20.97
CA GLY A 187 19.42 -43.00 -20.28
C GLY A 187 19.09 -42.02 -19.19
N LEU A 188 20.10 -41.57 -18.47
CA LEU A 188 19.95 -40.61 -17.37
C LEU A 188 19.50 -39.20 -17.82
N GLU A 189 19.95 -38.78 -19.02
CA GLU A 189 19.51 -37.49 -19.60
C GLU A 189 18.11 -37.62 -20.18
N ARG A 190 17.73 -38.79 -20.71
CA ARG A 190 16.37 -39.07 -21.15
C ARG A 190 15.37 -38.94 -20.00
N GLU A 191 15.65 -39.55 -18.85
CA GLU A 191 14.79 -39.45 -17.68
C GLU A 191 14.60 -37.97 -17.22
N LYS A 192 15.65 -37.14 -17.32
CA LYS A 192 15.56 -35.73 -17.05
C LYS A 192 14.66 -34.98 -18.04
N LEU A 193 14.74 -35.28 -19.32
CA LEU A 193 13.89 -34.66 -20.35
C LEU A 193 12.41 -35.07 -20.16
N GLU A 194 12.15 -36.33 -19.81
CA GLU A 194 10.80 -36.83 -19.50
C GLU A 194 10.24 -36.15 -18.24
N ALA A 195 11.04 -35.97 -17.18
CA ALA A 195 10.65 -35.27 -15.96
C ALA A 195 10.37 -33.77 -16.26
N GLU A 196 11.26 -33.08 -17.02
CA GLU A 196 11.06 -31.70 -17.44
C GLU A 196 9.77 -31.54 -18.24
N TYR A 197 9.50 -32.46 -19.19
CA TYR A 197 8.28 -32.43 -19.97
C TYR A 197 7.03 -32.60 -19.12
N ALA A 198 7.04 -33.53 -18.16
CA ALA A 198 5.93 -33.75 -17.25
C ALA A 198 5.63 -32.51 -16.38
N GLU A 199 6.68 -31.88 -15.83
CA GLU A 199 6.53 -30.62 -15.08
C GLU A 199 5.96 -29.48 -15.94
N LEU A 200 6.43 -29.35 -17.17
CA LEU A 200 5.93 -28.34 -18.10
C LEU A 200 4.46 -28.56 -18.44
N MET A 201 4.06 -29.82 -18.68
CA MET A 201 2.66 -30.14 -18.96
C MET A 201 1.75 -29.83 -17.80
N GLU A 202 2.22 -30.01 -16.55
CA GLU A 202 1.47 -29.60 -15.37
C GLU A 202 1.34 -28.07 -15.28
N LYS A 203 2.43 -27.32 -15.53
CA LYS A 203 2.42 -25.86 -15.58
C LYS A 203 1.47 -25.34 -16.65
N ILE A 204 1.51 -25.91 -17.85
CA ILE A 204 0.62 -25.57 -18.98
C ILE A 204 -0.85 -25.74 -18.56
N ARG A 205 -1.21 -26.87 -17.96
CA ARG A 205 -2.58 -27.10 -17.46
C ARG A 205 -3.00 -26.05 -16.44
N LYS A 206 -2.10 -25.72 -15.50
CA LYS A 206 -2.36 -24.67 -14.50
C LYS A 206 -2.59 -23.30 -15.13
N PHE A 207 -1.74 -22.90 -16.08
CA PHE A 207 -1.87 -21.61 -16.76
C PHE A 207 -3.15 -21.55 -17.61
N GLN A 208 -3.48 -22.61 -18.33
CA GLN A 208 -4.73 -22.71 -19.09
C GLN A 208 -5.96 -22.59 -18.18
N ALA A 209 -5.95 -23.25 -17.01
CA ALA A 209 -7.04 -23.17 -16.04
C ALA A 209 -7.20 -21.73 -15.50
N ILE A 210 -6.10 -21.03 -15.17
CA ILE A 210 -6.13 -19.64 -14.68
C ILE A 210 -6.70 -18.71 -15.75
N LEU A 211 -6.34 -18.91 -17.03
CA LEU A 211 -6.82 -18.07 -18.14
C LEU A 211 -8.30 -18.33 -18.48
N ALA A 212 -8.78 -19.56 -18.27
CA ALA A 212 -10.15 -19.96 -18.57
C ALA A 212 -11.15 -19.54 -17.48
N ASP A 213 -10.72 -19.50 -16.20
CA ASP A 213 -11.61 -19.19 -15.06
C ASP A 213 -11.17 -17.93 -14.33
N ARG A 214 -11.99 -16.88 -14.42
CA ARG A 214 -11.79 -15.62 -13.69
C ARG A 214 -11.68 -15.81 -12.17
N LYS A 215 -12.37 -16.80 -11.58
CA LYS A 215 -12.28 -17.05 -10.14
C LYS A 215 -10.90 -17.54 -9.73
N LEU A 216 -10.26 -18.37 -10.56
CA LEU A 216 -8.88 -18.80 -10.35
C LEU A 216 -7.91 -17.64 -10.51
N LEU A 217 -8.10 -16.81 -11.52
CA LEU A 217 -7.31 -15.59 -11.72
C LEU A 217 -7.36 -14.66 -10.48
N LEU A 218 -8.56 -14.40 -9.97
CA LEU A 218 -8.75 -13.57 -8.77
C LEU A 218 -8.14 -14.21 -7.52
N ARG A 219 -8.12 -15.54 -7.44
CA ARG A 219 -7.44 -16.26 -6.34
C ARG A 219 -5.94 -16.01 -6.37
N VAL A 220 -5.31 -16.09 -7.54
CA VAL A 220 -3.87 -15.79 -7.71
C VAL A 220 -3.58 -14.35 -7.26
N ILE A 221 -4.38 -13.38 -7.71
CA ILE A 221 -4.23 -11.97 -7.31
C ILE A 221 -4.36 -11.83 -5.80
N ARG A 222 -5.35 -12.49 -5.19
CA ARG A 222 -5.55 -12.44 -3.74
C ARG A 222 -4.36 -13.01 -2.97
N GLU A 223 -3.83 -14.15 -3.40
CA GLU A 223 -2.67 -14.78 -2.76
C GLU A 223 -1.43 -13.88 -2.83
N GLU A 224 -1.18 -13.25 -3.97
CA GLU A 224 -0.07 -12.30 -4.13
C GLU A 224 -0.22 -11.05 -3.25
N ILE A 225 -1.42 -10.49 -3.17
CA ILE A 225 -1.71 -9.33 -2.31
C ILE A 225 -1.56 -9.69 -0.83
N LEU A 226 -2.06 -10.86 -0.41
CA LEU A 226 -1.94 -11.31 0.99
C LEU A 226 -0.49 -11.55 1.39
N ALA A 227 0.33 -12.11 0.51
CA ALA A 227 1.77 -12.28 0.76
C ALA A 227 2.50 -10.93 0.92
N ILE A 228 2.10 -9.91 0.14
CA ILE A 228 2.62 -8.55 0.30
C ILE A 228 2.15 -7.93 1.62
N ALA A 229 0.87 -8.10 1.96
CA ALA A 229 0.30 -7.59 3.20
C ALA A 229 0.96 -8.21 4.44
N GLU A 230 1.25 -9.52 4.41
CA GLU A 230 1.96 -10.20 5.51
C GLU A 230 3.40 -9.67 5.68
N LYS A 231 4.08 -9.41 4.57
CA LYS A 231 5.48 -8.98 4.61
C LYS A 231 5.68 -7.49 4.93
N TYR A 232 4.76 -6.63 4.50
CA TYR A 232 4.93 -5.17 4.54
C TYR A 232 3.75 -4.44 5.19
N GLY A 233 2.75 -5.16 5.69
CA GLY A 233 1.58 -4.57 6.31
C GLY A 233 1.93 -3.85 7.62
N ASP A 234 1.46 -2.63 7.76
CA ASP A 234 1.53 -1.82 8.98
C ASP A 234 0.16 -1.69 9.62
N ASP A 235 0.13 -1.41 10.92
CA ASP A 235 -1.10 -1.09 11.62
C ASP A 235 -1.73 0.20 11.08
N ARG A 236 -3.06 0.21 10.99
CA ARG A 236 -3.79 1.37 10.53
C ARG A 236 -3.65 2.53 11.51
N LYS A 237 -3.11 3.67 11.05
CA LYS A 237 -2.93 4.88 11.85
C LYS A 237 -4.19 5.73 11.96
N THR A 238 -5.15 5.57 11.02
CA THR A 238 -6.40 6.33 11.00
C THR A 238 -7.53 5.57 11.66
N SER A 239 -8.37 6.25 12.41
CA SER A 239 -9.64 5.70 12.94
C SER A 239 -10.82 6.12 12.07
N ILE A 240 -11.88 5.30 12.06
CA ILE A 240 -13.16 5.68 11.47
C ILE A 240 -14.03 6.16 12.62
N GLY A 241 -14.40 7.43 12.60
CA GLY A 241 -15.24 8.05 13.61
C GLY A 241 -16.32 8.92 12.98
N TYR A 242 -17.26 9.34 13.78
CA TYR A 242 -18.20 10.39 13.40
C TYR A 242 -17.52 11.75 13.55
N ASP A 243 -17.94 12.73 12.76
CA ASP A 243 -17.41 14.10 12.80
C ASP A 243 -17.85 14.77 14.12
N VAL A 244 -16.97 14.74 15.12
CA VAL A 244 -17.22 15.23 16.48
C VAL A 244 -16.23 16.34 16.85
N TYR A 245 -15.59 16.97 15.88
CA TYR A 245 -14.46 17.87 16.14
C TYR A 245 -14.78 19.36 16.10
N ASP A 246 -15.97 19.77 16.52
CA ASP A 246 -16.14 21.13 17.01
C ASP A 246 -15.69 21.16 18.47
N ILE A 247 -14.45 21.65 18.71
CA ILE A 247 -13.99 21.95 20.06
C ILE A 247 -14.95 22.99 20.63
N SER A 248 -15.82 22.57 21.53
CA SER A 248 -16.81 23.45 22.11
C SER A 248 -16.13 24.54 22.96
N THR A 249 -16.80 25.66 23.13
CA THR A 249 -16.28 26.71 24.03
C THR A 249 -16.08 26.18 25.44
N GLU A 250 -16.84 25.18 25.86
CA GLU A 250 -16.75 24.52 27.17
C GLU A 250 -15.44 23.74 27.35
N ASP A 251 -14.89 23.14 26.28
CA ASP A 251 -13.61 22.42 26.29
C ASP A 251 -12.39 23.33 26.46
N LEU A 252 -12.59 24.63 26.28
CA LEU A 252 -11.57 25.65 26.47
C LEU A 252 -11.56 26.27 27.86
N ILE A 253 -12.56 25.94 28.70
CA ILE A 253 -12.72 26.49 30.06
C ILE A 253 -12.10 25.50 31.06
N PRO A 254 -11.17 25.95 31.93
CA PRO A 254 -10.64 25.08 32.97
C PRO A 254 -11.74 24.68 33.95
N ARG A 255 -11.83 23.37 34.25
CA ARG A 255 -12.74 22.89 35.30
C ARG A 255 -12.19 23.29 36.67
N GLU A 256 -12.82 24.26 37.30
CA GLU A 256 -12.49 24.73 38.62
C GLU A 256 -13.67 24.50 39.58
N ASN A 257 -13.37 24.16 40.83
CA ASN A 257 -14.41 24.13 41.87
C ASN A 257 -14.76 25.58 42.25
N THR A 258 -15.92 26.02 41.82
CA THR A 258 -16.40 27.38 42.08
C THR A 258 -17.64 27.37 42.97
N VAL A 259 -17.77 28.34 43.84
CA VAL A 259 -18.97 28.55 44.64
C VAL A 259 -19.77 29.68 43.99
N ILE A 260 -21.00 29.38 43.62
CA ILE A 260 -21.92 30.37 43.07
C ILE A 260 -22.81 30.87 44.19
N ALA A 261 -22.68 32.15 44.54
CA ALA A 261 -23.59 32.81 45.49
C ALA A 261 -24.65 33.56 44.67
N MET A 262 -25.91 33.29 44.94
CA MET A 262 -27.04 33.94 44.26
C MET A 262 -27.89 34.65 45.33
N THR A 263 -28.08 35.95 45.18
CA THR A 263 -28.95 36.71 46.06
C THR A 263 -30.40 36.67 45.57
N THR A 264 -31.37 36.85 46.46
CA THR A 264 -32.81 36.90 46.15
C THR A 264 -33.15 38.00 45.12
N VAL A 265 -32.45 39.11 45.17
CA VAL A 265 -32.64 40.22 44.20
C VAL A 265 -32.20 39.84 42.79
N ALA A 266 -31.10 39.12 42.67
CA ALA A 266 -30.65 38.63 41.35
C ALA A 266 -31.59 37.57 40.75
N ALA A 267 -32.27 36.80 41.59
CA ALA A 267 -33.29 35.81 41.15
C ALA A 267 -34.58 36.50 40.69
N GLU A 268 -34.96 37.64 41.23
CA GLU A 268 -36.11 38.43 40.76
C GLU A 268 -35.83 39.18 39.46
N GLU A 269 -34.64 39.76 39.28
CA GLU A 269 -34.22 40.38 38.03
C GLU A 269 -34.12 39.37 36.89
N SER A 270 -33.81 38.10 37.15
CA SER A 270 -33.77 37.05 36.12
C SER A 270 -35.15 36.69 35.55
N ARG A 271 -36.23 37.05 36.23
CA ARG A 271 -37.60 36.91 35.70
C ARG A 271 -37.99 38.00 34.71
N VAL A 272 -37.30 39.16 34.76
CA VAL A 272 -37.60 40.34 33.92
C VAL A 272 -36.57 40.48 32.78
N CYS A 273 -35.31 40.17 33.04
CA CYS A 273 -34.26 40.17 32.05
C CYS A 273 -33.65 38.78 31.90
N ARG A 274 -33.72 38.20 30.72
CA ARG A 274 -33.12 36.88 30.38
C ARG A 274 -31.58 36.86 30.38
N ARG A 275 -30.95 37.60 31.35
CA ARG A 275 -29.49 37.57 31.58
C ARG A 275 -29.21 37.42 33.06
N LEU A 276 -28.93 36.15 33.45
CA LEU A 276 -28.32 35.87 34.74
C LEU A 276 -26.95 36.57 34.84
N ARG A 277 -26.76 37.53 35.70
CA ARG A 277 -25.43 37.99 36.12
C ARG A 277 -24.89 37.00 37.15
N MET A 278 -24.04 36.09 36.68
CA MET A 278 -23.29 35.21 37.56
C MET A 278 -22.05 35.97 38.08
N THR A 279 -21.92 36.19 39.36
CA THR A 279 -20.68 36.67 39.96
C THR A 279 -19.91 35.45 40.44
N ILE A 280 -18.83 35.13 39.76
CA ILE A 280 -17.92 34.06 40.16
C ILE A 280 -16.94 34.64 41.16
N SER A 281 -17.03 34.24 42.42
CA SER A 281 -16.05 34.60 43.43
C SER A 281 -15.08 33.44 43.62
N LYS A 282 -13.79 33.72 43.46
CA LYS A 282 -12.74 32.75 43.80
C LYS A 282 -12.61 32.79 45.34
N SER A 283 -12.95 31.70 46.02
CA SER A 283 -12.55 31.50 47.39
C SER A 283 -11.08 31.12 47.45
N PHE A 284 -10.33 31.86 48.25
CA PHE A 284 -8.93 31.59 48.59
C PHE A 284 -8.77 30.32 49.41
#